data_c320920af36cc91fab9957e566e48dff
#
_entry.id   c320920af36cc91fab9957e566e48dff
#
_cell.length_a   1.000
_cell.length_b   1.000
_cell.length_c   1.000
_cell.angle_alpha   90.00
_cell.angle_beta   90.00
_cell.angle_gamma   90.00
#
_symmetry.space_group_name_H-M   'P 1'
#
loop_
_entity.id
_entity.type
_entity.pdbx_description
1 polymer ?
#
loop_
_entity_poly.entity_id
_entity_poly.type
_entity_poly.pdbx_seq_one_letter_code
_entity_poly.pdbx_strand_id
1 'polypeptide(L)'
;LTITGSDSTGGSGVQADIRTIAALGGYAVSAVTSITVQNTLGIQAFHDLPADIVKGQIEAIINDVQPDTVKVGMIRTIETLSVVVDALLKYHPHHVIYDPIVTTSNGDRLLTDNVIMQIRSKLLPLCDIVILREGDAERIFTHPSINWERQKTRSLVLDDLVQHGLSNSF
;
A
#
# COMPACT_ATOMS: atom_id res chain seq x y z
N LEU A 1 11.57 2.99 -4.62
CA LEU A 1 11.43 1.95 -3.60
C LEU A 1 10.02 1.40 -3.60
N THR A 2 9.85 0.07 -3.68
CA THR A 2 8.57 -0.59 -3.41
C THR A 2 8.58 -1.25 -2.03
N ILE A 3 7.54 -0.99 -1.21
CA ILE A 3 7.36 -1.54 0.13
C ILE A 3 6.06 -2.35 0.10
N THR A 4 6.16 -3.68 -0.03
CA THR A 4 4.98 -4.54 -0.21
C THR A 4 5.30 -6.00 0.10
N GLY A 5 4.29 -6.86 0.09
CA GLY A 5 4.47 -8.30 0.21
C GLY A 5 5.06 -8.95 -1.04
N SER A 6 5.56 -10.17 -0.89
CA SER A 6 5.99 -10.99 -2.01
C SER A 6 4.81 -11.79 -2.58
N ASP A 7 4.85 -12.08 -3.88
CA ASP A 7 3.96 -13.00 -4.56
C ASP A 7 4.78 -14.04 -5.33
N SER A 8 4.71 -15.31 -4.89
CA SER A 8 5.50 -16.41 -5.49
C SER A 8 5.18 -16.63 -6.97
N THR A 9 3.99 -16.22 -7.44
CA THR A 9 3.62 -16.32 -8.87
C THR A 9 4.20 -15.20 -9.72
N GLY A 10 4.63 -14.11 -9.08
CA GLY A 10 5.17 -12.92 -9.75
C GLY A 10 4.09 -12.06 -10.43
N GLY A 11 2.80 -12.31 -10.18
CA GLY A 11 1.67 -11.57 -10.75
C GLY A 11 1.33 -10.28 -9.99
N SER A 12 1.77 -10.17 -8.75
CA SER A 12 1.57 -9.01 -7.88
C SER A 12 2.77 -8.77 -6.97
N GLY A 13 2.63 -7.90 -5.98
CA GLY A 13 3.63 -7.65 -4.96
C GLY A 13 4.97 -7.16 -5.49
N VAL A 14 6.03 -7.38 -4.71
CA VAL A 14 7.38 -6.91 -5.01
C VAL A 14 7.90 -7.40 -6.37
N GLN A 15 7.57 -8.61 -6.75
CA GLN A 15 8.03 -9.22 -8.01
C GLN A 15 7.41 -8.52 -9.23
N ALA A 16 6.11 -8.23 -9.21
CA ALA A 16 5.44 -7.50 -10.29
C ALA A 16 5.94 -6.05 -10.36
N ASP A 17 6.10 -5.38 -9.23
CA ASP A 17 6.60 -4.02 -9.16
C ASP A 17 8.01 -3.90 -9.76
N ILE A 18 8.94 -4.76 -9.34
CA ILE A 18 10.31 -4.78 -9.87
C ILE A 18 10.32 -5.00 -11.39
N ARG A 19 9.55 -5.99 -11.88
CA ARG A 19 9.48 -6.30 -13.30
C ARG A 19 8.90 -5.14 -14.11
N THR A 20 7.86 -4.50 -13.62
CA THR A 20 7.19 -3.38 -14.29
C THR A 20 8.12 -2.16 -14.35
N ILE A 21 8.74 -1.79 -13.23
CA ILE A 21 9.66 -0.66 -13.16
C ILE A 21 10.87 -0.91 -14.09
N ALA A 22 11.43 -2.11 -14.06
CA ALA A 22 12.56 -2.46 -14.94
C ALA A 22 12.17 -2.46 -16.42
N ALA A 23 10.99 -2.95 -16.78
CA ALA A 23 10.49 -2.93 -18.16
C ALA A 23 10.27 -1.50 -18.69
N LEU A 24 10.00 -0.54 -17.80
CA LEU A 24 9.88 0.88 -18.13
C LEU A 24 11.22 1.65 -18.07
N GLY A 25 12.34 0.95 -17.89
CA GLY A 25 13.69 1.54 -17.85
C GLY A 25 14.08 2.11 -16.48
N GLY A 26 13.29 1.88 -15.45
CA GLY A 26 13.59 2.34 -14.08
C GLY A 26 14.45 1.35 -13.31
N TYR A 27 15.04 1.81 -12.22
CA TYR A 27 15.74 0.98 -11.24
C TYR A 27 14.88 0.76 -10.01
N ALA A 28 14.53 -0.49 -9.74
CA ALA A 28 13.66 -0.86 -8.64
C ALA A 28 14.46 -1.39 -7.46
N VAL A 29 14.19 -0.85 -6.28
CA VAL A 29 14.66 -1.35 -4.97
C VAL A 29 13.45 -1.70 -4.12
N SER A 30 13.59 -2.64 -3.17
CA SER A 30 12.44 -3.18 -2.46
C SER A 30 12.66 -3.39 -0.97
N ALA A 31 11.58 -3.26 -0.20
CA ALA A 31 11.45 -3.72 1.18
C ALA A 31 10.23 -4.65 1.27
N VAL A 32 10.45 -5.89 1.67
CA VAL A 32 9.39 -6.90 1.75
C VAL A 32 8.70 -6.81 3.11
N THR A 33 7.36 -6.73 3.11
CA THR A 33 6.56 -6.66 4.33
C THR A 33 6.04 -8.01 4.80
N SER A 34 5.77 -8.91 3.85
CA SER A 34 5.22 -10.25 4.12
C SER A 34 5.67 -11.21 3.02
N ILE A 35 5.86 -12.46 3.39
CA ILE A 35 6.04 -13.56 2.45
C ILE A 35 4.72 -14.29 2.31
N THR A 36 4.28 -14.57 1.07
CA THR A 36 3.09 -15.37 0.82
C THR A 36 3.45 -16.78 0.36
N VAL A 37 2.69 -17.75 0.83
CA VAL A 37 2.60 -19.07 0.21
C VAL A 37 1.42 -19.00 -0.76
N GLN A 38 1.71 -18.83 -2.04
CA GLN A 38 0.72 -18.48 -3.05
C GLN A 38 0.99 -19.18 -4.37
N ASN A 39 -0.09 -19.55 -5.06
CA ASN A 39 -0.10 -20.06 -6.43
C ASN A 39 -1.21 -19.39 -7.24
N THR A 40 -1.46 -19.84 -8.47
CA THR A 40 -2.50 -19.27 -9.35
C THR A 40 -3.94 -19.50 -8.86
N LEU A 41 -4.14 -20.37 -7.87
CA LEU A 41 -5.45 -20.63 -7.25
C LEU A 41 -5.71 -19.69 -6.06
N GLY A 42 -4.69 -19.02 -5.54
CA GLY A 42 -4.80 -18.05 -4.45
C GLY A 42 -3.71 -18.16 -3.39
N ILE A 43 -3.91 -17.43 -2.32
CA ILE A 43 -2.99 -17.36 -1.17
C ILE A 43 -3.37 -18.44 -0.17
N GLN A 44 -2.40 -19.28 0.19
CA GLN A 44 -2.57 -20.38 1.15
C GLN A 44 -2.15 -19.96 2.56
N ALA A 45 -1.10 -19.13 2.67
CA ALA A 45 -0.60 -18.64 3.94
C ALA A 45 0.15 -17.33 3.78
N PHE A 46 0.25 -16.60 4.90
CA PHE A 46 1.08 -15.39 5.04
C PHE A 46 2.09 -15.57 6.16
N HIS A 47 3.25 -15.00 5.96
CA HIS A 47 4.23 -14.78 7.00
C HIS A 47 4.60 -13.30 6.99
N ASP A 48 4.03 -12.52 7.90
CA ASP A 48 4.36 -11.11 8.06
C ASP A 48 5.76 -11.01 8.66
N LEU A 49 6.64 -10.22 8.04
CA LEU A 49 7.98 -10.01 8.56
C LEU A 49 7.93 -9.14 9.82
N PRO A 50 8.82 -9.39 10.80
CA PRO A 50 8.99 -8.50 11.93
C PRO A 50 9.21 -7.05 11.51
N ALA A 51 8.56 -6.12 12.20
CA ALA A 51 8.59 -4.70 11.83
C ALA A 51 10.01 -4.10 11.85
N ASP A 52 10.89 -4.57 12.75
CA ASP A 52 12.30 -4.19 12.81
C ASP A 52 13.08 -4.63 11.57
N ILE A 53 12.77 -5.80 11.00
CA ILE A 53 13.33 -6.27 9.73
C ILE A 53 12.87 -5.41 8.57
N VAL A 54 11.57 -5.07 8.52
CA VAL A 54 11.03 -4.16 7.50
C VAL A 54 11.69 -2.79 7.61
N LYS A 55 11.83 -2.26 8.83
CA LYS A 55 12.54 -1.01 9.09
C LYS A 55 13.98 -1.05 8.58
N GLY A 56 14.70 -2.11 8.92
CA GLY A 56 16.10 -2.29 8.49
C GLY A 56 16.24 -2.31 6.97
N GLN A 57 15.33 -2.99 6.24
CA GLN A 57 15.32 -2.97 4.77
C GLN A 57 15.11 -1.55 4.22
N ILE A 58 14.13 -0.82 4.74
CA ILE A 58 13.82 0.54 4.30
C ILE A 58 15.01 1.47 4.55
N GLU A 59 15.57 1.45 5.76
CA GLU A 59 16.70 2.31 6.15
C GLU A 59 17.96 2.01 5.32
N ALA A 60 18.28 0.75 5.09
CA ALA A 60 19.42 0.34 4.27
C ALA A 60 19.33 0.89 2.85
N ILE A 61 18.14 0.81 2.22
CA ILE A 61 17.92 1.28 0.86
C ILE A 61 17.89 2.81 0.79
N ILE A 62 17.16 3.47 1.68
CA ILE A 62 17.03 4.93 1.63
C ILE A 62 18.38 5.62 1.90
N ASN A 63 19.18 5.09 2.83
CA ASN A 63 20.48 5.66 3.16
C ASN A 63 21.53 5.47 2.05
N ASP A 64 21.39 4.48 1.18
CA ASP A 64 22.34 4.19 0.09
C ASP A 64 21.83 4.72 -1.26
N VAL A 65 20.64 4.29 -1.69
CA VAL A 65 20.10 4.56 -3.03
C VAL A 65 19.32 5.87 -3.13
N GLN A 66 18.74 6.35 -2.03
CA GLN A 66 17.92 7.57 -1.95
C GLN A 66 16.82 7.62 -3.05
N PRO A 67 15.87 6.68 -3.06
CA PRO A 67 14.87 6.60 -4.11
C PRO A 67 13.95 7.82 -4.11
N ASP A 68 13.72 8.40 -5.30
CA ASP A 68 12.85 9.57 -5.46
C ASP A 68 11.38 9.27 -5.15
N THR A 69 10.95 8.04 -5.46
CA THR A 69 9.57 7.59 -5.35
C THR A 69 9.47 6.37 -4.46
N VAL A 70 8.49 6.39 -3.56
CA VAL A 70 8.14 5.25 -2.71
C VAL A 70 6.74 4.77 -3.07
N LYS A 71 6.62 3.52 -3.54
CA LYS A 71 5.34 2.82 -3.65
C LYS A 71 5.11 1.97 -2.42
N VAL A 72 4.00 2.16 -1.76
CA VAL A 72 3.53 1.34 -0.64
C VAL A 72 2.39 0.45 -1.15
N GLY A 73 2.53 -0.85 -0.99
CA GLY A 73 1.51 -1.84 -1.33
C GLY A 73 0.89 -2.47 -0.07
N MET A 74 0.93 -3.81 0.01
CA MET A 74 0.32 -4.56 1.10
C MET A 74 1.05 -4.34 2.44
N ILE A 75 0.31 -3.79 3.43
CA ILE A 75 0.73 -3.67 4.82
C ILE A 75 -0.38 -4.29 5.69
N ARG A 76 -0.08 -5.36 6.41
CA ARG A 76 -1.08 -6.14 7.17
C ARG A 76 -1.09 -5.86 8.66
N THR A 77 0.00 -5.35 9.22
CA THR A 77 0.15 -5.13 10.67
C THR A 77 0.30 -3.65 10.99
N ILE A 78 -0.11 -3.25 12.20
CA ILE A 78 0.03 -1.87 12.69
C ILE A 78 1.50 -1.53 12.90
N GLU A 79 2.29 -2.49 13.34
CA GLU A 79 3.72 -2.32 13.61
C GLU A 79 4.47 -1.99 12.31
N THR A 80 4.21 -2.73 11.24
CA THR A 80 4.76 -2.44 9.90
C THR A 80 4.27 -1.11 9.36
N LEU A 81 2.97 -0.79 9.52
CA LEU A 81 2.41 0.51 9.13
C LEU A 81 3.12 1.66 9.84
N SER A 82 3.35 1.53 11.16
CA SER A 82 4.06 2.57 11.92
C SER A 82 5.48 2.79 11.38
N VAL A 83 6.20 1.72 11.12
CA VAL A 83 7.56 1.79 10.54
C VAL A 83 7.56 2.49 9.19
N VAL A 84 6.60 2.20 8.32
CA VAL A 84 6.50 2.84 7.00
C VAL A 84 6.16 4.32 7.14
N VAL A 85 5.19 4.68 7.97
CA VAL A 85 4.83 6.08 8.24
C VAL A 85 6.01 6.87 8.82
N ASP A 86 6.72 6.31 9.81
CA ASP A 86 7.89 6.94 10.41
C ASP A 86 9.01 7.16 9.37
N ALA A 87 9.20 6.20 8.46
CA ALA A 87 10.16 6.33 7.37
C ALA A 87 9.77 7.45 6.39
N LEU A 88 8.52 7.51 5.96
CA LEU A 88 8.03 8.56 5.06
C LEU A 88 8.16 9.95 5.70
N LEU A 89 7.83 10.10 6.99
CA LEU A 89 7.97 11.34 7.74
C LEU A 89 9.44 11.73 7.98
N LYS A 90 10.35 10.76 8.07
CA LYS A 90 11.77 11.02 8.30
C LYS A 90 12.51 11.40 7.02
N TYR A 91 12.22 10.70 5.92
CA TYR A 91 13.03 10.79 4.70
C TYR A 91 12.42 11.67 3.61
N HIS A 92 11.12 12.00 3.70
CA HIS A 92 10.43 12.90 2.78
C HIS A 92 10.70 12.61 1.30
N PRO A 93 10.37 11.39 0.79
CA PRO A 93 10.53 11.09 -0.62
C PRO A 93 9.71 12.07 -1.48
N HIS A 94 10.17 12.33 -2.72
CA HIS A 94 9.49 13.29 -3.60
C HIS A 94 8.07 12.87 -3.96
N HIS A 95 7.83 11.54 -4.09
CA HIS A 95 6.52 10.99 -4.40
C HIS A 95 6.22 9.76 -3.57
N VAL A 96 5.02 9.72 -3.01
CA VAL A 96 4.49 8.57 -2.28
C VAL A 96 3.23 8.06 -3.00
N ILE A 97 3.27 6.82 -3.44
CA ILE A 97 2.17 6.14 -4.12
C ILE A 97 1.67 5.02 -3.20
N TYR A 98 0.40 5.01 -2.88
CA TYR A 98 -0.22 3.94 -2.11
C TYR A 98 -1.17 3.10 -2.97
N ASP A 99 -0.92 1.82 -3.02
CA ASP A 99 -1.71 0.82 -3.74
C ASP A 99 -2.27 -0.20 -2.72
N PRO A 100 -3.38 0.15 -2.04
CA PRO A 100 -3.96 -0.70 -1.01
C PRO A 100 -4.49 -2.00 -1.58
N ILE A 101 -4.11 -3.11 -0.94
CA ILE A 101 -4.68 -4.42 -1.21
C ILE A 101 -5.49 -4.82 0.03
N VAL A 102 -6.78 -4.51 0.02
CA VAL A 102 -7.68 -4.79 1.15
C VAL A 102 -8.22 -6.21 1.08
N THR A 103 -8.45 -6.70 -0.15
CA THR A 103 -8.96 -8.04 -0.40
C THR A 103 -8.15 -8.76 -1.46
N THR A 104 -8.07 -10.09 -1.34
CA THR A 104 -7.52 -10.96 -2.40
C THR A 104 -8.41 -10.97 -3.63
N SER A 105 -7.92 -11.53 -4.74
CA SER A 105 -8.75 -11.81 -5.93
C SER A 105 -9.92 -12.75 -5.64
N ASN A 106 -9.81 -13.58 -4.63
CA ASN A 106 -10.85 -14.53 -4.20
C ASN A 106 -11.84 -13.89 -3.19
N GLY A 107 -11.65 -12.62 -2.82
CA GLY A 107 -12.51 -11.90 -1.89
C GLY A 107 -12.13 -12.05 -0.41
N ASP A 108 -11.05 -12.76 -0.08
CA ASP A 108 -10.58 -12.89 1.29
C ASP A 108 -10.04 -11.55 1.79
N ARG A 109 -10.43 -11.17 2.98
CA ARG A 109 -10.02 -9.91 3.59
C ARG A 109 -8.59 -10.01 4.12
N LEU A 110 -7.72 -9.11 3.69
CA LEU A 110 -6.32 -9.03 4.09
C LEU A 110 -6.05 -8.06 5.24
N LEU A 111 -6.84 -6.99 5.34
CA LEU A 111 -6.66 -5.93 6.33
C LEU A 111 -7.78 -5.96 7.36
N THR A 112 -7.42 -5.81 8.63
CA THR A 112 -8.39 -5.61 9.72
C THR A 112 -8.91 -4.17 9.73
N ASP A 113 -10.08 -3.92 10.36
CA ASP A 113 -10.65 -2.57 10.49
C ASP A 113 -9.69 -1.61 11.20
N ASN A 114 -8.95 -2.11 12.19
CA ASN A 114 -8.00 -1.30 12.93
C ASN A 114 -6.82 -0.85 12.04
N VAL A 115 -6.30 -1.73 11.19
CA VAL A 115 -5.26 -1.37 10.22
C VAL A 115 -5.78 -0.36 9.22
N ILE A 116 -6.99 -0.54 8.68
CA ILE A 116 -7.64 0.41 7.75
C ILE A 116 -7.79 1.79 8.41
N MET A 117 -8.26 1.84 9.65
CA MET A 117 -8.41 3.11 10.39
C MET A 117 -7.06 3.83 10.57
N GLN A 118 -6.01 3.10 10.89
CA GLN A 118 -4.66 3.68 11.02
C GLN A 118 -4.07 4.11 9.66
N ILE A 119 -4.34 3.38 8.58
CA ILE A 119 -3.98 3.78 7.22
C ILE A 119 -4.63 5.11 6.87
N ARG A 120 -5.94 5.26 7.11
CA ARG A 120 -6.68 6.51 6.86
C ARG A 120 -6.09 7.70 7.59
N SER A 121 -5.78 7.52 8.86
CA SER A 121 -5.34 8.63 9.72
C SER A 121 -3.86 8.96 9.61
N LYS A 122 -3.01 8.01 9.24
CA LYS A 122 -1.56 8.18 9.30
C LYS A 122 -0.85 8.07 7.95
N LEU A 123 -1.27 7.15 7.07
CA LEU A 123 -0.60 6.90 5.79
C LEU A 123 -1.19 7.76 4.67
N LEU A 124 -2.52 7.78 4.51
CA LEU A 124 -3.15 8.51 3.41
C LEU A 124 -2.76 9.99 3.34
N PRO A 125 -2.64 10.74 4.47
CA PRO A 125 -2.20 12.13 4.42
C PRO A 125 -0.77 12.34 3.90
N LEU A 126 0.03 11.29 3.79
CA LEU A 126 1.40 11.32 3.29
C LEU A 126 1.51 10.90 1.82
N CYS A 127 0.41 10.50 1.19
CA CYS A 127 0.40 9.97 -0.17
C CYS A 127 0.07 11.06 -1.18
N ASP A 128 0.81 11.10 -2.30
CA ASP A 128 0.50 11.95 -3.45
C ASP A 128 -0.51 11.26 -4.38
N ILE A 129 -0.44 9.94 -4.48
CA ILE A 129 -1.30 9.12 -5.34
C ILE A 129 -1.81 7.91 -4.56
N VAL A 130 -3.12 7.63 -4.68
CA VAL A 130 -3.72 6.40 -4.17
C VAL A 130 -4.38 5.65 -5.31
N ILE A 131 -3.97 4.40 -5.54
CA ILE A 131 -4.52 3.53 -6.58
C ILE A 131 -5.57 2.63 -5.94
N LEU A 132 -6.82 2.76 -6.36
CA LEU A 132 -7.93 2.05 -5.73
C LEU A 132 -8.70 1.20 -6.73
N ARG A 133 -8.95 -0.05 -6.35
CA ARG A 133 -10.01 -0.84 -6.97
C ARG A 133 -11.35 -0.41 -6.37
N GLU A 134 -12.42 -0.41 -7.17
CA GLU A 134 -13.76 0.04 -6.74
C GLU A 134 -14.20 -0.58 -5.39
N GLY A 135 -14.06 -1.90 -5.22
CA GLY A 135 -14.44 -2.58 -3.98
C GLY A 135 -13.53 -2.30 -2.77
N ASP A 136 -12.27 -1.93 -2.99
CA ASP A 136 -11.35 -1.54 -1.92
C ASP A 136 -11.54 -0.07 -1.53
N ALA A 137 -11.93 0.80 -2.48
CA ALA A 137 -12.26 2.19 -2.22
C ALA A 137 -13.39 2.30 -1.19
N GLU A 138 -14.47 1.56 -1.37
CA GLU A 138 -15.55 1.51 -0.42
C GLU A 138 -15.10 1.14 1.00
N ARG A 139 -14.18 0.19 1.12
CA ARG A 139 -13.69 -0.28 2.43
C ARG A 139 -12.73 0.68 3.11
N ILE A 140 -11.92 1.39 2.33
CA ILE A 140 -10.95 2.36 2.85
C ILE A 140 -11.63 3.66 3.23
N PHE A 141 -12.62 4.13 2.44
CA PHE A 141 -13.19 5.46 2.59
C PHE A 141 -14.62 5.48 3.18
N THR A 142 -15.30 4.36 3.37
CA THR A 142 -16.67 4.39 3.88
C THR A 142 -16.78 4.86 5.31
N HIS A 143 -17.68 5.82 5.48
CA HIS A 143 -18.34 6.05 6.77
C HIS A 143 -19.54 5.08 6.88
N PRO A 144 -19.77 4.40 8.03
CA PRO A 144 -20.86 3.42 8.19
C PRO A 144 -22.27 3.93 7.92
N SER A 145 -22.44 5.25 7.80
CA SER A 145 -23.73 5.93 7.59
C SER A 145 -24.06 6.29 6.14
N ILE A 146 -23.22 5.95 5.17
CA ILE A 146 -23.43 6.33 3.78
C ILE A 146 -24.00 5.18 2.97
N ASN A 147 -25.23 5.34 2.49
CA ASN A 147 -25.89 4.39 1.59
C ASN A 147 -25.46 4.71 0.14
N TRP A 148 -24.67 3.84 -0.48
CA TRP A 148 -23.98 4.08 -1.73
C TRP A 148 -24.84 3.74 -2.96
N GLU A 149 -25.25 4.74 -3.73
CA GLU A 149 -25.66 4.56 -5.13
C GLU A 149 -24.45 4.77 -6.05
N ARG A 150 -24.23 3.88 -7.01
CA ARG A 150 -23.01 3.82 -7.87
C ARG A 150 -22.52 5.15 -8.47
N GLN A 151 -23.39 6.10 -8.74
CA GLN A 151 -23.01 7.41 -9.28
C GLN A 151 -22.53 8.41 -8.23
N LYS A 152 -22.94 8.26 -6.97
CA LYS A 152 -22.49 9.10 -5.86
C LYS A 152 -21.15 8.64 -5.26
N THR A 153 -20.80 7.39 -5.48
CA THR A 153 -19.57 6.78 -4.96
C THR A 153 -18.31 7.52 -5.39
N ARG A 154 -18.21 7.88 -6.68
CA ARG A 154 -17.04 8.59 -7.21
C ARG A 154 -16.84 9.97 -6.58
N SER A 155 -17.92 10.75 -6.46
CA SER A 155 -17.85 12.11 -5.88
C SER A 155 -17.47 12.08 -4.40
N LEU A 156 -18.07 11.16 -3.63
CA LEU A 156 -17.81 11.05 -2.19
C LEU A 156 -16.41 10.50 -1.87
N VAL A 157 -15.89 9.58 -2.69
CA VAL A 157 -14.49 9.11 -2.57
C VAL A 157 -13.53 10.26 -2.82
N LEU A 158 -13.79 11.10 -3.83
CA LEU A 158 -12.98 12.29 -4.11
C LEU A 158 -13.04 13.31 -2.96
N ASP A 159 -14.22 13.56 -2.42
CA ASP A 159 -14.41 14.47 -1.29
C ASP A 159 -13.68 13.98 -0.02
N ASP A 160 -13.72 12.67 0.24
CA ASP A 160 -13.02 12.04 1.37
C ASP A 160 -11.49 12.09 1.18
N LEU A 161 -11.00 11.89 -0.06
CA LEU A 161 -9.60 12.04 -0.42
C LEU A 161 -9.11 13.50 -0.21
N VAL A 162 -9.91 14.47 -0.63
CA VAL A 162 -9.61 15.90 -0.44
C VAL A 162 -9.62 16.26 1.05
N GLN A 163 -10.58 15.78 1.84
CA GLN A 163 -10.65 16.02 3.27
C GLN A 163 -9.47 15.40 4.05
N HIS A 164 -8.87 14.31 3.52
CA HIS A 164 -7.69 13.67 4.10
C HIS A 164 -6.36 14.19 3.53
N GLY A 165 -6.37 15.30 2.80
CA GLY A 165 -5.17 16.02 2.39
C GLY A 165 -4.52 15.51 1.09
N LEU A 166 -5.21 14.66 0.32
CA LEU A 166 -4.74 14.26 -1.01
C LEU A 166 -5.09 15.38 -2.02
N SER A 167 -4.16 16.29 -2.23
CA SER A 167 -4.39 17.51 -3.02
C SER A 167 -4.36 17.32 -4.55
N ASN A 168 -3.99 16.17 -5.07
CA ASN A 168 -3.91 15.90 -6.51
C ASN A 168 -4.16 14.41 -6.82
N SER A 169 -5.37 13.97 -6.67
CA SER A 169 -5.80 12.71 -7.28
C SER A 169 -6.32 12.99 -8.70
N PHE A 170 -5.45 12.79 -9.68
CA PHE A 170 -5.54 12.68 -11.16
C PHE A 170 -4.54 13.50 -11.91
#